data_28e0e71062b128b507a4a46177bf743b
#
_entry.id   28e0e71062b128b507a4a46177bf743b
#
_cell.length_a   1.000
_cell.length_b   1.000
_cell.length_c   1.000
_cell.angle_alpha   90.00
_cell.angle_beta   90.00
_cell.angle_gamma   90.00
#
_symmetry.space_group_name_H-M   'P 1'
#
loop_
_entity.id
_entity.type
_entity.pdbx_description
1 polymer ?
#
loop_
_entity_poly.entity_id
_entity_poly.type
_entity_poly.pdbx_seq_one_letter_code
_entity_poly.pdbx_strand_id
1 'polypeptide(L)'
;MLRATRAREAAVVLAAPSEGEETLADYRALGLTLNRHPLALLREQLAAFRIEPASRLRTYPNGRLARASGLVTHRQRPETAKGTVFVTLEDETGAVNVIVWPRVADAQRKPLLGATLLTVYGQWQREGEGEEAVMHLVAARLIDHSPLLKGLVSRSRDFR
;
A
#
# COMPACT_ATOMS: atom_id res chain seq x y z
N MET A 1 8.86 15.25 23.08
CA MET A 1 8.85 14.60 22.82
C MET A 1 8.32 14.02 22.61
N LEU A 2 8.32 14.12 22.20
CA LEU A 2 8.06 13.37 21.77
C LEU A 2 7.90 12.93 21.20
N ARG A 3 7.88 13.06 21.07
CA ARG A 3 7.96 12.35 20.55
C ARG A 3 7.64 11.69 20.29
N ALA A 4 7.65 12.03 20.10
CA ALA A 4 7.58 11.21 19.69
C ALA A 4 7.28 10.66 19.42
N THR A 5 7.42 10.84 19.47
CA THR A 5 7.36 10.15 19.22
C THR A 5 7.07 9.81 18.77
N ARG A 6 6.98 10.04 18.77
CA ARG A 6 6.97 9.61 18.40
C ARG A 6 6.94 9.48 17.71
N ALA A 7 7.07 9.78 17.68
CA ALA A 7 7.32 9.50 17.09
C ALA A 7 7.44 9.21 16.63
N ARG A 8 7.61 9.40 16.55
CA ARG A 8 8.12 8.98 16.23
C ARG A 8 7.90 8.50 15.81
N GLU A 9 7.76 8.57 15.71
CA GLU A 9 7.84 8.12 15.18
C GLU A 9 7.81 8.24 14.41
N ALA A 10 7.84 8.67 14.24
CA ALA A 10 8.02 8.76 13.42
C ALA A 10 8.24 8.85 12.66
N ALA A 11 8.29 9.06 12.61
CA ALA A 11 8.55 9.11 11.75
C ALA A 11 8.83 9.27 11.07
N VAL A 12 8.71 9.34 11.13
CA VAL A 12 9.07 9.30 10.31
C VAL A 12 9.47 9.76 9.87
N VAL A 13 9.54 9.94 10.63
CA VAL A 13 9.91 10.49 9.88
C VAL A 13 10.50 10.52 8.90
N LEU A 14 10.47 10.61 9.05
CA LEU A 14 10.68 10.32 7.65
C LEU A 14 11.27 11.51 6.96
N ALA A 15 12.23 11.27 6.06
CA ALA A 15 12.79 12.34 5.27
C ALA A 15 11.69 13.09 4.52
N ALA A 16 11.76 14.40 4.48
CA ALA A 16 10.86 15.20 3.66
C ALA A 16 11.04 14.81 2.19
N PRO A 17 9.97 14.78 1.39
CA PRO A 17 10.11 14.51 -0.02
C PRO A 17 11.00 15.55 -0.68
N SER A 18 11.77 15.14 -1.67
CA SER A 18 12.59 16.08 -2.43
C SER A 18 11.69 16.98 -3.27
N GLU A 19 12.23 18.11 -3.68
CA GLU A 19 11.50 19.05 -4.51
C GLU A 19 11.02 18.36 -5.79
N GLY A 20 9.72 18.44 -6.09
CA GLY A 20 9.12 17.82 -7.24
C GLY A 20 8.57 16.41 -7.03
N GLU A 21 8.83 15.82 -5.87
CA GLU A 21 8.23 14.52 -5.56
C GLU A 21 6.81 14.70 -5.05
N GLU A 22 5.92 13.81 -5.49
CA GLU A 22 4.55 13.79 -5.01
C GLU A 22 4.43 12.94 -3.74
N THR A 23 3.56 13.37 -2.85
CA THR A 23 3.28 12.68 -1.59
C THR A 23 1.95 11.95 -1.64
N LEU A 24 1.67 11.16 -0.61
CA LEU A 24 0.36 10.54 -0.44
C LEU A 24 -0.75 11.60 -0.42
N ALA A 25 -0.50 12.72 0.27
CA ALA A 25 -1.47 13.83 0.33
C ALA A 25 -1.74 14.40 -1.07
N ASP A 26 -0.71 14.51 -1.90
CA ASP A 26 -0.88 15.01 -3.28
C ASP A 26 -1.76 14.07 -4.10
N TYR A 27 -1.59 12.76 -3.97
CA TYR A 27 -2.38 11.79 -4.72
C TYR A 27 -3.82 11.73 -4.20
N ARG A 28 -4.02 11.91 -2.91
CA ARG A 28 -5.37 12.04 -2.36
C ARG A 28 -6.07 13.29 -2.87
N ALA A 29 -5.35 14.41 -2.92
CA ALA A 29 -5.88 15.65 -3.47
C ALA A 29 -6.23 15.50 -4.94
N LEU A 30 -5.39 14.82 -5.72
CA LEU A 30 -5.69 14.53 -7.13
C LEU A 30 -6.98 13.74 -7.26
N GLY A 31 -7.19 12.75 -6.40
CA GLY A 31 -8.41 11.95 -6.39
C GLY A 31 -9.65 12.79 -6.11
N LEU A 32 -9.55 13.71 -5.17
CA LEU A 32 -10.65 14.64 -4.86
C LEU A 32 -10.95 15.55 -6.06
N THR A 33 -9.91 16.08 -6.70
CA THR A 33 -10.05 16.92 -7.89
C THR A 33 -10.73 16.19 -9.03
N LEU A 34 -10.34 14.94 -9.25
CA LEU A 34 -10.88 14.10 -10.32
C LEU A 34 -12.17 13.40 -9.91
N ASN A 35 -12.58 13.56 -8.66
CA ASN A 35 -13.75 12.89 -8.07
C ASN A 35 -13.68 11.36 -8.20
N ARG A 36 -12.48 10.81 -8.12
CA ARG A 36 -12.23 9.37 -8.16
C ARG A 36 -10.95 9.04 -7.41
N HIS A 37 -10.95 7.90 -6.74
CA HIS A 37 -9.72 7.40 -6.10
C HIS A 37 -8.67 7.10 -7.18
N PRO A 38 -7.40 7.46 -6.95
CA PRO A 38 -6.33 7.18 -7.94
C PRO A 38 -6.27 5.72 -8.39
N LEU A 39 -6.51 4.78 -7.50
CA LEU A 39 -6.48 3.35 -7.85
C LEU A 39 -7.60 2.97 -8.81
N ALA A 40 -8.75 3.65 -8.74
CA ALA A 40 -9.83 3.42 -9.70
C ALA A 40 -9.37 3.76 -11.12
N LEU A 41 -8.60 4.84 -11.25
CA LEU A 41 -8.06 5.28 -12.53
C LEU A 41 -6.99 4.33 -13.07
N LEU A 42 -6.32 3.60 -12.19
CA LEU A 42 -5.27 2.64 -12.55
C LEU A 42 -5.79 1.20 -12.64
N ARG A 43 -7.06 0.98 -12.32
CA ARG A 43 -7.58 -0.39 -12.16
C ARG A 43 -7.36 -1.26 -13.40
N GLU A 44 -7.54 -0.72 -14.59
CA GLU A 44 -7.34 -1.45 -15.81
C GLU A 44 -5.87 -1.88 -15.98
N GLN A 45 -4.94 -0.98 -15.70
CA GLN A 45 -3.51 -1.29 -15.75
C GLN A 45 -3.13 -2.34 -14.71
N LEU A 46 -3.69 -2.22 -13.50
CA LEU A 46 -3.43 -3.18 -12.42
C LEU A 46 -3.99 -4.56 -12.76
N ALA A 47 -5.15 -4.60 -13.41
CA ALA A 47 -5.76 -5.86 -13.82
C ALA A 47 -4.87 -6.62 -14.80
N ALA A 48 -4.11 -5.92 -15.63
CA ALA A 48 -3.16 -6.55 -16.54
C ALA A 48 -2.06 -7.31 -15.81
N PHE A 49 -1.74 -6.90 -14.58
CA PHE A 49 -0.81 -7.61 -13.70
C PHE A 49 -1.51 -8.63 -12.80
N ARG A 50 -2.79 -8.88 -13.03
CA ARG A 50 -3.62 -9.77 -12.20
C ARG A 50 -3.74 -9.31 -10.76
N ILE A 51 -3.71 -8.00 -10.56
CA ILE A 51 -3.89 -7.39 -9.24
C ILE A 51 -5.38 -7.13 -9.04
N GLU A 52 -5.92 -7.65 -7.95
CA GLU A 52 -7.34 -7.56 -7.65
C GLU A 52 -7.63 -6.46 -6.63
N PRO A 53 -8.81 -5.84 -6.68
CA PRO A 53 -9.19 -4.85 -5.66
C PRO A 53 -9.42 -5.51 -4.31
N ALA A 54 -9.31 -4.72 -3.25
CA ALA A 54 -9.48 -5.19 -1.88
C ALA A 54 -10.81 -5.92 -1.67
N SER A 55 -11.88 -5.40 -2.27
CA SER A 55 -13.21 -6.01 -2.16
C SER A 55 -13.24 -7.45 -2.68
N ARG A 56 -12.47 -7.71 -3.74
CA ARG A 56 -12.37 -9.05 -4.30
C ARG A 56 -11.53 -9.96 -3.41
N LEU A 57 -10.42 -9.43 -2.89
CA LEU A 57 -9.53 -10.21 -2.03
C LEU A 57 -10.24 -10.68 -0.76
N ARG A 58 -11.19 -9.91 -0.25
CA ARG A 58 -11.96 -10.29 0.93
C ARG A 58 -12.80 -11.56 0.71
N THR A 59 -13.03 -11.94 -0.54
CA THR A 59 -13.75 -13.16 -0.88
C THR A 59 -12.84 -14.38 -0.99
N TYR A 60 -11.52 -14.17 -0.94
CA TYR A 60 -10.56 -15.25 -1.11
C TYR A 60 -10.54 -16.19 0.08
N PRO A 61 -10.41 -17.51 -0.18
CA PRO A 61 -10.21 -18.45 0.92
C PRO A 61 -8.81 -18.33 1.49
N ASN A 62 -8.66 -18.83 2.73
CA ASN A 62 -7.36 -18.87 3.37
C ASN A 62 -6.36 -19.68 2.54
N GLY A 63 -5.16 -19.16 2.37
CA GLY A 63 -4.06 -19.83 1.68
C GLY A 63 -3.95 -19.54 0.20
N ARG A 64 -4.91 -18.82 -0.38
CA ARG A 64 -4.86 -18.51 -1.82
C ARG A 64 -3.79 -17.47 -2.12
N LEU A 65 -3.08 -17.65 -3.24
CA LEU A 65 -2.14 -16.64 -3.71
C LEU A 65 -2.90 -15.41 -4.18
N ALA A 66 -2.40 -14.25 -3.81
CA ALA A 66 -3.09 -12.99 -4.07
C ALA A 66 -2.11 -11.88 -4.42
N ARG A 67 -2.60 -10.92 -5.19
CA ARG A 67 -1.86 -9.72 -5.57
C ARG A 67 -2.71 -8.50 -5.26
N ALA A 68 -2.16 -7.61 -4.46
CA ALA A 68 -2.83 -6.39 -4.05
C ALA A 68 -1.99 -5.18 -4.39
N SER A 69 -2.63 -4.04 -4.58
CA SER A 69 -1.94 -2.78 -4.80
C SER A 69 -2.73 -1.67 -4.14
N GLY A 70 -2.04 -0.70 -3.58
CA GLY A 70 -2.69 0.44 -2.96
C GLY A 70 -1.73 1.53 -2.56
N LEU A 71 -2.31 2.67 -2.20
CA LEU A 71 -1.56 3.75 -1.59
C LEU A 71 -1.15 3.30 -0.19
N VAL A 72 0.11 3.52 0.15
CA VAL A 72 0.62 3.14 1.48
C VAL A 72 0.19 4.21 2.47
N THR A 73 -0.78 3.87 3.31
CA THR A 73 -1.30 4.81 4.31
C THR A 73 -0.62 4.65 5.66
N HIS A 74 -0.13 3.46 5.97
CA HIS A 74 0.53 3.16 7.22
C HIS A 74 1.67 2.18 7.02
N ARG A 75 2.77 2.42 7.72
CA ARG A 75 3.88 1.50 7.87
C ARG A 75 4.22 1.45 9.34
N GLN A 76 4.13 0.29 9.95
CA GLN A 76 4.41 0.13 11.38
C GLN A 76 5.41 -1.00 11.58
N ARG A 77 6.39 -0.74 12.43
CA ARG A 77 7.39 -1.74 12.81
C ARG A 77 7.44 -1.78 14.33
N PRO A 78 6.49 -2.47 14.97
CA PRO A 78 6.46 -2.55 16.42
C PRO A 78 7.72 -3.21 16.98
N GLU A 79 8.22 -2.72 18.09
CA GLU A 79 9.40 -3.31 18.73
C GLU A 79 9.17 -4.77 19.10
N THR A 80 7.96 -5.09 19.53
CA THR A 80 7.58 -6.44 19.92
C THR A 80 7.50 -7.41 18.74
N ALA A 81 7.47 -6.90 17.52
CA ALA A 81 7.31 -7.73 16.32
C ALA A 81 8.64 -8.21 15.73
N LYS A 82 9.78 -7.88 16.36
CA LYS A 82 11.11 -8.39 16.00
C LYS A 82 11.48 -8.21 14.53
N GLY A 83 11.19 -7.04 13.98
CA GLY A 83 11.52 -6.74 12.58
C GLY A 83 10.41 -6.99 11.58
N THR A 84 9.25 -7.49 12.01
CA THR A 84 8.08 -7.60 11.16
C THR A 84 7.52 -6.21 10.88
N VAL A 85 7.15 -5.94 9.64
CA VAL A 85 6.56 -4.67 9.25
C VAL A 85 5.12 -4.89 8.84
N PHE A 86 4.24 -4.03 9.35
CA PHE A 86 2.82 -4.04 9.00
C PHE A 86 2.54 -2.85 8.09
N VAL A 87 1.93 -3.11 6.95
CA VAL A 87 1.63 -2.09 5.95
C VAL A 87 0.14 -2.10 5.69
N THR A 88 -0.47 -0.92 5.58
CA THR A 88 -1.85 -0.79 5.13
C THR A 88 -1.86 -0.18 3.75
N LEU A 89 -2.51 -0.86 2.81
CA LEU A 89 -2.70 -0.41 1.45
C LEU A 89 -4.16 0.02 1.27
N GLU A 90 -4.36 1.15 0.63
CA GLU A 90 -5.71 1.66 0.36
C GLU A 90 -5.95 1.71 -1.14
N ASP A 91 -7.03 1.08 -1.57
CA ASP A 91 -7.48 1.23 -2.94
C ASP A 91 -8.89 1.82 -2.97
N GLU A 92 -9.50 1.89 -4.16
CA GLU A 92 -10.83 2.49 -4.34
C GLU A 92 -11.95 1.70 -3.65
N THR A 93 -11.68 0.47 -3.23
CA THR A 93 -12.69 -0.42 -2.62
C THR A 93 -12.47 -0.64 -1.12
N GLY A 94 -11.35 -0.22 -0.58
CA GLY A 94 -11.06 -0.37 0.84
C GLY A 94 -9.58 -0.58 1.12
N ALA A 95 -9.29 -1.18 2.27
CA ALA A 95 -7.93 -1.37 2.74
C ALA A 95 -7.53 -2.84 2.77
N VAL A 96 -6.25 -3.09 2.54
CA VAL A 96 -5.63 -4.40 2.70
C VAL A 96 -4.52 -4.28 3.73
N ASN A 97 -4.56 -5.15 4.73
CA ASN A 97 -3.49 -5.23 5.71
C ASN A 97 -2.44 -6.22 5.22
N VAL A 98 -1.20 -5.81 5.21
CA VAL A 98 -0.07 -6.61 4.73
C VAL A 98 0.88 -6.89 5.87
N ILE A 99 1.30 -8.14 5.99
CA ILE A 99 2.35 -8.54 6.93
C ILE A 99 3.60 -8.82 6.12
N VAL A 100 4.68 -8.12 6.46
CA VAL A 100 5.98 -8.31 5.83
C VAL A 100 6.93 -8.89 6.88
N TRP A 101 7.19 -10.19 6.79
CA TRP A 101 8.08 -10.86 7.73
C TRP A 101 9.51 -10.32 7.60
N PRO A 102 10.33 -10.42 8.66
CA PRO A 102 11.65 -9.79 8.68
C PRO A 102 12.53 -10.14 7.48
N ARG A 103 12.50 -11.38 7.04
CA ARG A 103 13.32 -11.83 5.92
C ARG A 103 12.96 -11.08 4.63
N VAL A 104 11.67 -10.92 4.37
CA VAL A 104 11.19 -10.19 3.19
C VAL A 104 11.45 -8.69 3.35
N ALA A 105 11.20 -8.17 4.55
CA ALA A 105 11.43 -6.75 4.86
C ALA A 105 12.89 -6.37 4.61
N ASP A 106 13.83 -7.20 5.05
CA ASP A 106 15.25 -6.94 4.87
C ASP A 106 15.68 -7.06 3.41
N ALA A 107 15.18 -8.09 2.71
CA ALA A 107 15.56 -8.34 1.32
C ALA A 107 14.96 -7.30 0.36
N GLN A 108 13.79 -6.76 0.69
CA GLN A 108 13.05 -5.84 -0.19
C GLN A 108 12.79 -4.50 0.47
N ARG A 109 13.78 -4.03 1.18
CA ARG A 109 13.71 -2.80 1.97
C ARG A 109 13.35 -1.58 1.14
N LYS A 110 13.92 -1.47 -0.07
CA LYS A 110 13.75 -0.30 -0.91
C LYS A 110 12.28 -0.06 -1.32
N PRO A 111 11.58 -1.02 -1.93
CA PRO A 111 10.17 -0.81 -2.23
C PRO A 111 9.31 -0.71 -0.96
N LEU A 112 9.67 -1.42 0.11
CA LEU A 112 8.93 -1.38 1.35
C LEU A 112 8.89 0.03 1.95
N LEU A 113 10.02 0.72 1.96
CA LEU A 113 10.14 2.03 2.61
C LEU A 113 9.87 3.19 1.66
N GLY A 114 10.08 3.00 0.36
CA GLY A 114 10.01 4.10 -0.58
C GLY A 114 8.74 4.22 -1.40
N ALA A 115 7.96 3.17 -1.51
CA ALA A 115 6.81 3.18 -2.41
C ALA A 115 5.64 4.01 -1.85
N THR A 116 5.08 4.88 -2.68
CA THR A 116 3.80 5.55 -2.40
C THR A 116 2.65 4.65 -2.87
N LEU A 117 2.83 3.99 -4.01
CA LEU A 117 1.95 2.93 -4.49
C LEU A 117 2.72 1.62 -4.43
N LEU A 118 2.33 0.75 -3.54
CA LEU A 118 3.00 -0.53 -3.33
C LEU A 118 2.13 -1.66 -3.85
N THR A 119 2.74 -2.55 -4.61
CA THR A 119 2.11 -3.80 -5.04
C THR A 119 2.74 -4.94 -4.27
N VAL A 120 1.91 -5.84 -3.78
CA VAL A 120 2.33 -6.97 -2.95
C VAL A 120 1.82 -8.27 -3.56
N TYR A 121 2.72 -9.19 -3.81
CA TYR A 121 2.40 -10.55 -4.20
C TYR A 121 2.63 -11.44 -2.98
N GLY A 122 1.65 -12.24 -2.62
CA GLY A 122 1.77 -13.07 -1.45
C GLY A 122 0.66 -14.07 -1.29
N GLN A 123 0.47 -14.49 -0.05
CA GLN A 123 -0.55 -15.48 0.30
C GLN A 123 -1.59 -14.86 1.20
N TRP A 124 -2.84 -15.03 0.83
CA TRP A 124 -3.97 -14.52 1.60
C TRP A 124 -4.20 -15.39 2.82
N GLN A 125 -4.31 -14.75 3.97
CA GLN A 125 -4.65 -15.43 5.21
C GLN A 125 -5.98 -14.92 5.73
N ARG A 126 -6.82 -15.86 6.12
CA ARG A 126 -8.15 -15.57 6.63
C ARG A 126 -8.42 -16.41 7.86
N GLU A 127 -8.75 -15.77 8.97
CA GLU A 127 -9.15 -16.44 10.19
C GLU A 127 -10.56 -16.01 10.55
N GLY A 128 -11.43 -16.97 10.83
CA GLY A 128 -12.81 -16.70 11.15
C GLY A 128 -13.69 -16.60 9.92
N GLU A 129 -14.94 -16.28 10.14
CA GLU A 129 -15.94 -16.19 9.07
C GLU A 129 -16.77 -14.91 9.19
N GLY A 130 -17.38 -14.53 8.08
CA GLY A 130 -18.26 -13.37 8.03
C GLY A 130 -17.53 -12.07 8.24
N GLU A 131 -18.21 -11.10 8.81
CA GLU A 131 -17.66 -9.76 9.02
C GLU A 131 -16.58 -9.70 10.09
N GLU A 132 -16.53 -10.71 10.97
CA GLU A 132 -15.52 -10.77 12.03
C GLU A 132 -14.23 -11.44 11.59
N ALA A 133 -14.16 -11.89 10.34
CA ALA A 133 -12.96 -12.53 9.82
C ALA A 133 -11.79 -11.54 9.82
N VAL A 134 -10.64 -12.02 10.28
CA VAL A 134 -9.40 -11.26 10.24
C VAL A 134 -8.64 -11.70 8.99
N MET A 135 -8.31 -10.74 8.13
CA MET A 135 -7.69 -11.02 6.84
C MET A 135 -6.43 -10.21 6.68
N HIS A 136 -5.38 -10.86 6.15
CA HIS A 136 -4.15 -10.19 5.78
C HIS A 136 -3.51 -10.85 4.57
N LEU A 137 -2.66 -10.09 3.90
CA LEU A 137 -1.81 -10.60 2.84
C LEU A 137 -0.40 -10.74 3.40
N VAL A 138 0.12 -11.96 3.40
CA VAL A 138 1.50 -12.22 3.81
C VAL A 138 2.39 -12.03 2.60
N ALA A 139 3.26 -11.02 2.65
CA ALA A 139 4.05 -10.61 1.50
C ALA A 139 5.15 -11.62 1.17
N ALA A 140 5.28 -11.93 -0.11
CA ALA A 140 6.43 -12.66 -0.65
C ALA A 140 7.26 -11.72 -1.53
N ARG A 141 6.62 -10.83 -2.27
CA ARG A 141 7.31 -9.90 -3.15
C ARG A 141 6.67 -8.52 -3.08
N LEU A 142 7.47 -7.49 -3.05
CA LEU A 142 7.06 -6.10 -3.02
C LEU A 142 7.54 -5.40 -4.29
N ILE A 143 6.66 -4.65 -4.93
CA ILE A 143 6.98 -3.92 -6.15
C ILE A 143 6.54 -2.47 -5.97
N ASP A 144 7.45 -1.55 -6.24
CA ASP A 144 7.13 -0.13 -6.22
C ASP A 144 6.49 0.27 -7.55
N HIS A 145 5.18 0.50 -7.53
CA HIS A 145 4.42 0.94 -8.70
C HIS A 145 4.11 2.45 -8.67
N SER A 146 4.82 3.19 -7.83
CA SER A 146 4.66 4.65 -7.80
C SER A 146 4.76 5.32 -9.17
N PRO A 147 5.56 4.82 -10.13
CA PRO A 147 5.57 5.42 -11.47
C PRO A 147 4.20 5.46 -12.15
N LEU A 148 3.29 4.55 -11.83
CA LEU A 148 1.93 4.60 -12.37
C LEU A 148 1.17 5.82 -11.89
N LEU A 149 1.39 6.25 -10.64
CA LEU A 149 0.79 7.46 -10.10
C LEU A 149 1.32 8.69 -10.81
N LYS A 150 2.61 8.72 -11.10
CA LYS A 150 3.22 9.84 -11.83
C LYS A 150 2.60 9.98 -13.22
N GLY A 151 2.26 8.87 -13.85
CA GLY A 151 1.54 8.86 -15.11
C GLY A 151 0.18 9.54 -15.01
N LEU A 152 -0.55 9.34 -13.91
CA LEU A 152 -1.83 10.01 -13.68
C LEU A 152 -1.67 11.52 -13.55
N VAL A 153 -0.65 11.98 -12.83
CA VAL A 153 -0.39 13.41 -12.66
C VAL A 153 -0.10 14.05 -14.01
N SER A 154 0.73 13.42 -14.82
CA SER A 154 1.05 13.90 -16.15
C SER A 154 -0.19 14.02 -17.03
N ARG A 155 -1.02 12.98 -17.06
CA ARG A 155 -2.26 13.00 -17.85
C ARG A 155 -3.24 14.07 -17.36
N SER A 156 -3.33 14.25 -16.05
CA SER A 156 -4.18 15.27 -15.48
C SER A 156 -3.77 16.68 -15.92
N ARG A 157 -2.46 16.92 -16.02
CA ARG A 157 -1.94 18.20 -16.48
C ARG A 157 -2.24 18.44 -17.95
N ASP A 158 -2.27 17.38 -18.75
CA ASP A 158 -2.53 17.47 -20.19
C ASP A 158 -3.98 17.83 -20.51
N PHE A 159 -4.90 17.67 -19.55
CA PHE A 159 -6.30 17.96 -19.75
C PHE A 159 -6.71 19.37 -19.30
N ARG A 160 -5.76 20.24 -19.01
CA ARG A 160 -6.06 21.60 -18.62
C ARG A 160 -6.18 22.55 -19.81
#